data_69f642022e29c19becab63fa03658cec
#
_entry.id   69f642022e29c19becab63fa03658cec
#
_cell.length_a   1.000
_cell.length_b   1.000
_cell.length_c   1.000
_cell.angle_alpha   90.00
_cell.angle_beta   90.00
_cell.angle_gamma   90.00
#
_symmetry.space_group_name_H-M   'P 1'
#
loop_
_entity.id
_entity.type
_entity.pdbx_description
1 polymer ?
#
loop_
_entity_poly.entity_id
_entity_poly.type
_entity_poly.pdbx_seq_one_letter_code
_entity_poly.pdbx_strand_id
1 'polypeptide(L)'
;MEWREPLRLLVGNRRFAALWGSDLVATIGDRVHRVALAALVYELTGSMTVAGLAFLASGLPDLLLGPLAGVVVDRVDRRRVMIASDLARVLPVVLLPIAAEYWIGSLYLLLFMINAASILHRPAKMASIPAVVPPSRLTTANSLSSLAESLGDIGGYPLAGLVVGGLVSVMGSRHGLEAAFAVAALGYVVSALILWPLRLPPLVVGSDRSVRVVWRELVGGVRFLVDQPLVRTNTLLVALGAIAIGMAMPLLVGYAYARPERGEVTYSLLNFGIGVGSVAGALLVGTLNTRRLATLVVLGLVVMGTGLTGLGLEPPLWVGVMLTGLTGLGNLLFLIPSVTIVQRVTPANLMGRVFALRSTILFTALIAANGLGGWLGDDLGAGRAFLVVGSGLIIMTVALSLLPATRQADRLDDLMLEPSG
;
A
#
# COMPACT_ATOMS: atom_id res chain seq x y z
N MET A 1 -26.91 5.04 11.45
CA MET A 1 -26.35 3.86 10.76
C MET A 1 -26.37 2.70 11.76
N GLU A 2 -27.20 1.68 11.51
CA GLU A 2 -27.31 0.58 12.47
C GLU A 2 -26.02 -0.27 12.43
N TRP A 3 -25.30 -0.31 13.53
CA TRP A 3 -24.06 -1.11 13.73
C TRP A 3 -24.23 -2.61 13.39
N ARG A 4 -25.46 -3.07 13.24
CA ARG A 4 -25.81 -4.45 12.91
C ARG A 4 -25.85 -4.77 11.41
N GLU A 5 -25.88 -3.76 10.51
CA GLU A 5 -25.97 -3.99 9.06
C GLU A 5 -24.74 -4.69 8.48
N PRO A 6 -23.49 -4.30 8.81
CA PRO A 6 -22.31 -5.00 8.32
C PRO A 6 -22.28 -6.47 8.73
N LEU A 7 -22.59 -6.78 9.99
CA LEU A 7 -22.65 -8.15 10.48
C LEU A 7 -23.78 -8.95 9.82
N ARG A 8 -24.94 -8.33 9.60
CA ARG A 8 -26.06 -8.98 8.87
C ARG A 8 -25.69 -9.29 7.41
N LEU A 9 -24.88 -8.45 6.77
CA LEU A 9 -24.42 -8.72 5.40
C LEU A 9 -23.46 -9.92 5.38
N LEU A 10 -22.51 -10.01 6.30
CA LEU A 10 -21.58 -11.15 6.40
C LEU A 10 -22.29 -12.47 6.74
N VAL A 11 -23.18 -12.46 7.74
CA VAL A 11 -23.90 -13.68 8.15
C VAL A 11 -24.97 -14.10 7.13
N GLY A 12 -25.66 -13.12 6.53
CA GLY A 12 -26.78 -13.36 5.61
C GLY A 12 -26.38 -13.63 4.16
N ASN A 13 -25.16 -13.30 3.74
CA ASN A 13 -24.69 -13.46 2.36
C ASN A 13 -23.41 -14.32 2.31
N ARG A 14 -23.59 -15.64 2.22
CA ARG A 14 -22.48 -16.61 2.17
C ARG A 14 -21.47 -16.36 1.04
N ARG A 15 -21.91 -15.81 -0.11
CA ARG A 15 -21.03 -15.51 -1.25
C ARG A 15 -20.12 -14.31 -0.93
N PHE A 16 -20.68 -13.26 -0.35
CA PHE A 16 -19.90 -12.12 0.08
C PHE A 16 -18.99 -12.47 1.26
N ALA A 17 -19.48 -13.25 2.22
CA ALA A 17 -18.66 -13.73 3.34
C ALA A 17 -17.46 -14.56 2.86
N ALA A 18 -17.62 -15.40 1.82
CA ALA A 18 -16.52 -16.15 1.23
C ALA A 18 -15.48 -15.21 0.58
N LEU A 19 -15.92 -14.20 -0.19
CA LEU A 19 -15.03 -13.20 -0.78
C LEU A 19 -14.27 -12.40 0.30
N TRP A 20 -14.97 -11.97 1.33
CA TRP A 20 -14.40 -11.19 2.44
C TRP A 20 -13.44 -12.02 3.28
N GLY A 21 -13.84 -13.26 3.62
CA GLY A 21 -13.03 -14.17 4.44
C GLY A 21 -11.76 -14.64 3.72
N SER A 22 -11.85 -14.95 2.41
CA SER A 22 -10.68 -15.32 1.62
C SER A 22 -9.67 -14.17 1.55
N ASP A 23 -10.14 -12.95 1.34
CA ASP A 23 -9.32 -11.74 1.28
C ASP A 23 -8.62 -11.46 2.64
N LEU A 24 -9.34 -11.60 3.76
CA LEU A 24 -8.77 -11.42 5.09
C LEU A 24 -7.67 -12.45 5.37
N VAL A 25 -7.90 -13.73 5.04
CA VAL A 25 -6.90 -14.79 5.24
C VAL A 25 -5.68 -14.57 4.35
N ALA A 26 -5.87 -14.23 3.08
CA ALA A 26 -4.78 -13.90 2.17
C ALA A 26 -3.98 -12.69 2.67
N THR A 27 -4.66 -11.65 3.15
CA THR A 27 -4.02 -10.44 3.71
C THR A 27 -3.17 -10.76 4.93
N ILE A 28 -3.65 -11.60 5.85
CA ILE A 28 -2.85 -12.06 7.00
C ILE A 28 -1.61 -12.82 6.52
N GLY A 29 -1.77 -13.73 5.54
CA GLY A 29 -0.65 -14.44 4.91
C GLY A 29 0.37 -13.47 4.30
N ASP A 30 -0.08 -12.42 3.62
CA ASP A 30 0.78 -11.36 3.07
C ASP A 30 1.58 -10.62 4.17
N ARG A 31 1.00 -10.39 5.36
CA ARG A 31 1.72 -9.76 6.48
C ARG A 31 2.77 -10.69 7.07
N VAL A 32 2.46 -11.98 7.23
CA VAL A 32 3.45 -13.00 7.65
C VAL A 32 4.57 -13.09 6.63
N HIS A 33 4.27 -13.16 5.33
CA HIS A 33 5.25 -13.14 4.25
C HIS A 33 6.17 -11.91 4.32
N ARG A 34 5.62 -10.71 4.49
CA ARG A 34 6.39 -9.46 4.53
C ARG A 34 7.33 -9.38 5.75
N VAL A 35 6.87 -9.81 6.92
CA VAL A 35 7.71 -9.85 8.13
C VAL A 35 8.80 -10.89 7.98
N ALA A 36 8.49 -12.10 7.49
CA ALA A 36 9.46 -13.14 7.23
C ALA A 36 10.48 -12.73 6.15
N LEU A 37 10.04 -12.00 5.11
CA LEU A 37 10.94 -11.46 4.08
C LEU A 37 11.92 -10.44 4.65
N ALA A 38 11.46 -9.51 5.49
CA ALA A 38 12.33 -8.54 6.13
C ALA A 38 13.41 -9.23 7.00
N ALA A 39 12.99 -10.25 7.77
CA ALA A 39 13.89 -11.09 8.55
C ALA A 39 14.93 -11.81 7.67
N LEU A 40 14.46 -12.54 6.66
CA LEU A 40 15.28 -13.31 5.75
C LEU A 40 16.36 -12.45 5.07
N VAL A 41 15.94 -11.32 4.50
CA VAL A 41 16.86 -10.41 3.78
C VAL A 41 17.94 -9.89 4.72
N TYR A 42 17.54 -9.44 5.91
CA TYR A 42 18.49 -8.88 6.86
C TYR A 42 19.43 -9.95 7.43
N GLU A 43 18.94 -11.15 7.76
CA GLU A 43 19.77 -12.26 8.23
C GLU A 43 20.79 -12.74 7.20
N LEU A 44 20.39 -12.82 5.92
CA LEU A 44 21.29 -13.29 4.86
C LEU A 44 22.33 -12.24 4.47
N THR A 45 22.04 -10.95 4.58
CA THR A 45 22.87 -9.92 3.93
C THR A 45 23.28 -8.78 4.87
N GLY A 46 22.54 -8.51 5.93
CA GLY A 46 22.72 -7.33 6.78
C GLY A 46 22.51 -6.00 6.03
N SER A 47 22.00 -6.03 4.78
CA SER A 47 21.96 -4.88 3.87
C SER A 47 20.55 -4.34 3.68
N MET A 48 20.39 -3.05 3.92
CA MET A 48 19.18 -2.30 3.61
C MET A 48 19.02 -2.08 2.09
N THR A 49 20.12 -2.05 1.34
CA THR A 49 20.08 -1.99 -0.14
C THR A 49 19.39 -3.24 -0.71
N VAL A 50 19.77 -4.43 -0.22
CA VAL A 50 19.13 -5.67 -0.66
C VAL A 50 17.65 -5.68 -0.29
N ALA A 51 17.27 -5.19 0.89
CA ALA A 51 15.87 -5.02 1.28
C ALA A 51 15.13 -4.03 0.37
N GLY A 52 15.74 -2.90 0.06
CA GLY A 52 15.19 -1.91 -0.86
C GLY A 52 14.98 -2.45 -2.28
N LEU A 53 15.94 -3.21 -2.79
CA LEU A 53 15.82 -3.90 -4.09
C LEU A 53 14.77 -5.01 -4.06
N ALA A 54 14.58 -5.69 -2.94
CA ALA A 54 13.51 -6.67 -2.75
C ALA A 54 12.13 -6.01 -2.81
N PHE A 55 11.94 -4.86 -2.16
CA PHE A 55 10.70 -4.08 -2.26
C PHE A 55 10.51 -3.49 -3.66
N LEU A 56 11.59 -3.06 -4.32
CA LEU A 56 11.54 -2.62 -5.72
C LEU A 56 11.08 -3.76 -6.63
N ALA A 57 11.69 -4.95 -6.52
CA ALA A 57 11.31 -6.13 -7.31
C ALA A 57 9.85 -6.53 -7.06
N SER A 58 9.38 -6.43 -5.82
CA SER A 58 7.97 -6.66 -5.45
C SER A 58 7.01 -5.65 -6.09
N GLY A 59 7.41 -4.39 -6.25
CA GLY A 59 6.56 -3.34 -6.83
C GLY A 59 6.56 -3.31 -8.36
N LEU A 60 7.60 -3.83 -9.02
CA LEU A 60 7.72 -3.79 -10.48
C LEU A 60 6.52 -4.39 -11.24
N PRO A 61 5.93 -5.53 -10.83
CA PRO A 61 4.75 -6.07 -11.50
C PRO A 61 3.57 -5.11 -11.52
N ASP A 62 3.32 -4.37 -10.43
CA ASP A 62 2.23 -3.39 -10.34
C ASP A 62 2.40 -2.29 -11.41
N LEU A 63 3.63 -1.83 -11.62
CA LEU A 63 3.95 -0.83 -12.62
C LEU A 63 3.84 -1.38 -14.05
N LEU A 64 4.40 -2.57 -14.30
CA LEU A 64 4.51 -3.13 -15.65
C LEU A 64 3.23 -3.81 -16.11
N LEU A 65 2.56 -4.56 -15.23
CA LEU A 65 1.42 -5.41 -15.55
C LEU A 65 0.08 -4.86 -15.07
N GLY A 66 0.09 -3.89 -14.12
CA GLY A 66 -1.12 -3.28 -13.55
C GLY A 66 -2.13 -2.79 -14.58
N PRO A 67 -1.71 -2.04 -15.62
CA PRO A 67 -2.62 -1.59 -16.67
C PRO A 67 -3.29 -2.73 -17.45
N LEU A 68 -2.66 -3.90 -17.51
CA LEU A 68 -3.18 -5.09 -18.20
C LEU A 68 -4.12 -5.92 -17.34
N ALA A 69 -3.99 -5.83 -16.01
CA ALA A 69 -4.73 -6.64 -15.06
C ALA A 69 -6.26 -6.48 -15.22
N GLY A 70 -6.74 -5.25 -15.40
CA GLY A 70 -8.16 -4.98 -15.63
C GLY A 70 -8.69 -5.65 -16.90
N VAL A 71 -7.92 -5.58 -17.99
CA VAL A 71 -8.30 -6.19 -19.28
C VAL A 71 -8.43 -7.71 -19.17
N VAL A 72 -7.52 -8.36 -18.44
CA VAL A 72 -7.55 -9.81 -18.21
C VAL A 72 -8.76 -10.19 -17.34
N VAL A 73 -9.02 -9.48 -16.26
CA VAL A 73 -10.13 -9.73 -15.33
C VAL A 73 -11.49 -9.55 -15.99
N ASP A 74 -11.61 -8.66 -16.97
CA ASP A 74 -12.85 -8.43 -17.73
C ASP A 74 -13.14 -9.54 -18.75
N ARG A 75 -12.17 -10.42 -19.05
CA ARG A 75 -12.30 -11.50 -20.06
C ARG A 75 -12.32 -12.91 -19.49
N VAL A 76 -11.92 -13.08 -18.23
CA VAL A 76 -11.76 -14.39 -17.59
C VAL A 76 -12.67 -14.51 -16.37
N ASP A 77 -13.12 -15.74 -16.07
CA ASP A 77 -13.88 -16.03 -14.86
C ASP A 77 -13.15 -15.52 -13.61
N ARG A 78 -13.72 -14.49 -12.96
CA ARG A 78 -13.13 -13.78 -11.82
C ARG A 78 -12.77 -14.72 -10.67
N ARG A 79 -13.60 -15.73 -10.41
CA ARG A 79 -13.32 -16.74 -9.39
C ARG A 79 -12.07 -17.55 -9.74
N ARG A 80 -11.96 -18.00 -10.99
CA ARG A 80 -10.78 -18.75 -11.45
C ARG A 80 -9.52 -17.90 -11.40
N VAL A 81 -9.63 -16.63 -11.74
CA VAL A 81 -8.53 -15.66 -11.63
C VAL A 81 -8.05 -15.54 -10.19
N MET A 82 -8.95 -15.34 -9.21
CA MET A 82 -8.58 -15.24 -7.79
C MET A 82 -7.92 -16.53 -7.27
N ILE A 83 -8.51 -17.70 -7.56
CA ILE A 83 -7.94 -19.00 -7.14
C ILE A 83 -6.58 -19.24 -7.80
N ALA A 84 -6.43 -18.99 -9.10
CA ALA A 84 -5.17 -19.15 -9.80
C ALA A 84 -4.11 -18.19 -9.28
N SER A 85 -4.48 -16.96 -8.96
CA SER A 85 -3.63 -15.95 -8.34
C SER A 85 -3.11 -16.41 -6.97
N ASP A 86 -3.97 -16.95 -6.11
CA ASP A 86 -3.57 -17.46 -4.80
C ASP A 86 -2.65 -18.70 -4.94
N LEU A 87 -3.03 -19.67 -5.75
CA LEU A 87 -2.23 -20.91 -5.91
C LEU A 87 -0.89 -20.65 -6.61
N ALA A 88 -0.83 -19.71 -7.56
CA ALA A 88 0.42 -19.38 -8.27
C ALA A 88 1.47 -18.75 -7.33
N ARG A 89 1.05 -18.14 -6.21
CA ARG A 89 1.96 -17.57 -5.20
C ARG A 89 2.55 -18.63 -4.25
N VAL A 90 1.88 -19.78 -4.07
CA VAL A 90 2.26 -20.80 -3.07
C VAL A 90 3.68 -21.29 -3.29
N LEU A 91 3.99 -21.79 -4.48
CA LEU A 91 5.31 -22.37 -4.78
C LEU A 91 6.45 -21.36 -4.68
N PRO A 92 6.38 -20.15 -5.29
CA PRO A 92 7.43 -19.17 -5.14
C PRO A 92 7.67 -18.73 -3.68
N VAL A 93 6.60 -18.61 -2.88
CA VAL A 93 6.73 -18.22 -1.47
C VAL A 93 7.45 -19.30 -0.66
N VAL A 94 7.11 -20.57 -0.85
CA VAL A 94 7.79 -21.67 -0.15
C VAL A 94 9.26 -21.82 -0.59
N LEU A 95 9.56 -21.58 -1.86
CA LEU A 95 10.91 -21.67 -2.39
C LEU A 95 11.81 -20.49 -2.00
N LEU A 96 11.23 -19.35 -1.61
CA LEU A 96 11.96 -18.11 -1.41
C LEU A 96 13.09 -18.21 -0.38
N PRO A 97 12.92 -18.75 0.86
CA PRO A 97 14.01 -18.86 1.81
C PRO A 97 15.11 -19.81 1.31
N ILE A 98 14.75 -20.91 0.67
CA ILE A 98 15.70 -21.91 0.17
C ILE A 98 16.52 -21.35 -0.99
N ALA A 99 15.85 -20.78 -2.00
CA ALA A 99 16.50 -20.26 -3.19
C ALA A 99 17.42 -19.05 -2.89
N ALA A 100 17.02 -18.18 -1.96
CA ALA A 100 17.81 -17.02 -1.56
C ALA A 100 19.14 -17.37 -0.90
N GLU A 101 19.22 -18.50 -0.19
CA GLU A 101 20.48 -19.01 0.39
C GLU A 101 21.50 -19.41 -0.69
N TYR A 102 21.05 -19.97 -1.81
CA TYR A 102 21.95 -20.39 -2.89
C TYR A 102 22.37 -19.23 -3.79
N TRP A 103 21.45 -18.32 -4.05
CA TRP A 103 21.70 -17.15 -4.91
C TRP A 103 20.72 -16.03 -4.60
N ILE A 104 21.23 -14.92 -4.09
CA ILE A 104 20.40 -13.77 -3.69
C ILE A 104 19.57 -13.19 -4.85
N GLY A 105 20.00 -13.34 -6.10
CA GLY A 105 19.25 -12.93 -7.28
C GLY A 105 17.91 -13.66 -7.44
N SER A 106 17.80 -14.89 -6.94
CA SER A 106 16.55 -15.66 -6.94
C SER A 106 15.47 -15.00 -6.09
N LEU A 107 15.85 -14.29 -5.02
CA LEU A 107 14.94 -13.51 -4.18
C LEU A 107 14.13 -12.52 -5.03
N TYR A 108 14.83 -11.72 -5.86
CA TYR A 108 14.16 -10.70 -6.68
C TYR A 108 13.24 -11.33 -7.73
N LEU A 109 13.67 -12.43 -8.36
CA LEU A 109 12.87 -13.14 -9.34
C LEU A 109 11.60 -13.72 -8.70
N LEU A 110 11.72 -14.40 -7.56
CA LEU A 110 10.59 -15.01 -6.87
C LEU A 110 9.61 -13.93 -6.34
N LEU A 111 10.13 -12.83 -5.81
CA LEU A 111 9.30 -11.69 -5.39
C LEU A 111 8.54 -11.07 -6.57
N PHE A 112 9.19 -10.91 -7.70
CA PHE A 112 8.52 -10.47 -8.93
C PHE A 112 7.40 -11.44 -9.32
N MET A 113 7.65 -12.76 -9.31
CA MET A 113 6.64 -13.78 -9.65
C MET A 113 5.46 -13.77 -8.65
N ILE A 114 5.72 -13.67 -7.34
CA ILE A 114 4.69 -13.61 -6.29
C ILE A 114 3.76 -12.42 -6.53
N ASN A 115 4.34 -11.24 -6.78
CA ASN A 115 3.55 -10.02 -6.97
C ASN A 115 2.88 -9.99 -8.35
N ALA A 116 3.52 -10.49 -9.41
CA ALA A 116 2.90 -10.65 -10.73
C ALA A 116 1.67 -11.57 -10.68
N ALA A 117 1.73 -12.65 -9.89
CA ALA A 117 0.58 -13.51 -9.66
C ALA A 117 -0.53 -12.79 -8.86
N SER A 118 -0.19 -11.94 -7.89
CA SER A 118 -1.16 -11.27 -7.01
C SER A 118 -1.93 -10.13 -7.67
N ILE A 119 -1.37 -9.52 -8.73
CA ILE A 119 -1.90 -8.30 -9.35
C ILE A 119 -3.33 -8.43 -9.89
N LEU A 120 -3.73 -9.64 -10.29
CA LEU A 120 -5.06 -9.94 -10.81
C LEU A 120 -6.10 -10.15 -9.71
N HIS A 121 -5.66 -10.49 -8.48
CA HIS A 121 -6.56 -10.84 -7.37
C HIS A 121 -7.47 -9.68 -6.97
N ARG A 122 -6.89 -8.49 -6.71
CA ARG A 122 -7.62 -7.31 -6.24
C ARG A 122 -8.67 -6.80 -7.24
N PRO A 123 -8.36 -6.60 -8.54
CA PRO A 123 -9.37 -6.21 -9.52
C PRO A 123 -10.47 -7.26 -9.67
N ALA A 124 -10.13 -8.55 -9.65
CA ALA A 124 -11.11 -9.63 -9.74
C ALA A 124 -12.07 -9.63 -8.54
N LYS A 125 -11.55 -9.43 -7.30
CA LYS A 125 -12.36 -9.27 -6.09
C LYS A 125 -13.30 -8.07 -6.21
N MET A 126 -12.77 -6.87 -6.52
CA MET A 126 -13.56 -5.65 -6.63
C MET A 126 -14.67 -5.76 -7.66
N ALA A 127 -14.39 -6.37 -8.81
CA ALA A 127 -15.37 -6.61 -9.86
C ALA A 127 -16.42 -7.69 -9.48
N SER A 128 -16.12 -8.55 -8.48
CA SER A 128 -17.03 -9.61 -8.01
C SER A 128 -18.04 -9.13 -6.98
N ILE A 129 -17.74 -8.07 -6.22
CA ILE A 129 -18.62 -7.55 -5.16
C ILE A 129 -20.01 -7.18 -5.70
N PRO A 130 -20.17 -6.40 -6.78
CA PRO A 130 -21.49 -6.05 -7.33
C PRO A 130 -22.28 -7.25 -7.87
N ALA A 131 -21.60 -8.37 -8.18
CA ALA A 131 -22.25 -9.58 -8.66
C ALA A 131 -22.87 -10.44 -7.53
N VAL A 132 -22.48 -10.21 -6.28
CA VAL A 132 -22.93 -10.98 -5.11
C VAL A 132 -23.69 -10.16 -4.07
N VAL A 133 -23.64 -8.82 -4.16
CA VAL A 133 -24.28 -7.91 -3.21
C VAL A 133 -25.31 -7.04 -3.94
N PRO A 134 -26.53 -6.86 -3.39
CA PRO A 134 -27.53 -5.97 -3.96
C PRO A 134 -27.02 -4.51 -4.04
N PRO A 135 -27.45 -3.72 -5.05
CA PRO A 135 -27.01 -2.32 -5.22
C PRO A 135 -27.16 -1.45 -3.97
N SER A 136 -28.25 -1.65 -3.21
CA SER A 136 -28.53 -0.91 -1.96
C SER A 136 -27.52 -1.18 -0.82
N ARG A 137 -26.72 -2.25 -0.90
CA ARG A 137 -25.73 -2.64 0.12
C ARG A 137 -24.29 -2.56 -0.37
N LEU A 138 -24.03 -2.04 -1.55
CA LEU A 138 -22.67 -1.94 -2.11
C LEU A 138 -21.75 -1.06 -1.24
N THR A 139 -22.27 0.03 -0.70
CA THR A 139 -21.50 0.90 0.21
C THR A 139 -21.05 0.13 1.45
N THR A 140 -21.96 -0.65 2.06
CA THR A 140 -21.63 -1.49 3.23
C THR A 140 -20.60 -2.57 2.87
N ALA A 141 -20.73 -3.22 1.70
CA ALA A 141 -19.78 -4.23 1.24
C ALA A 141 -18.38 -3.65 0.99
N ASN A 142 -18.29 -2.48 0.35
CA ASN A 142 -17.03 -1.79 0.13
C ASN A 142 -16.38 -1.33 1.44
N SER A 143 -17.17 -0.83 2.39
CA SER A 143 -16.68 -0.46 3.73
C SER A 143 -16.12 -1.67 4.47
N LEU A 144 -16.79 -2.84 4.39
CA LEU A 144 -16.29 -4.08 4.97
C LEU A 144 -14.99 -4.56 4.29
N SER A 145 -14.86 -4.39 2.98
CA SER A 145 -13.63 -4.72 2.26
C SER A 145 -12.46 -3.81 2.67
N SER A 146 -12.70 -2.51 2.83
CA SER A 146 -11.69 -1.58 3.38
C SER A 146 -11.35 -1.89 4.83
N LEU A 147 -12.34 -2.33 5.63
CA LEU A 147 -12.12 -2.76 7.00
C LEU A 147 -11.21 -4.00 7.06
N ALA A 148 -11.38 -4.98 6.15
CA ALA A 148 -10.50 -6.15 6.08
C ALA A 148 -9.03 -5.76 5.80
N GLU A 149 -8.81 -4.80 4.87
CA GLU A 149 -7.47 -4.26 4.61
C GLU A 149 -6.88 -3.57 5.86
N SER A 150 -7.68 -2.73 6.54
CA SER A 150 -7.26 -2.06 7.78
C SER A 150 -7.00 -3.03 8.94
N LEU A 151 -7.82 -4.07 9.09
CA LEU A 151 -7.58 -5.13 10.07
C LEU A 151 -6.31 -5.92 9.75
N GLY A 152 -6.01 -6.12 8.47
CA GLY A 152 -4.74 -6.70 8.02
C GLY A 152 -3.53 -5.84 8.42
N ASP A 153 -3.65 -4.52 8.40
CA ASP A 153 -2.56 -3.62 8.81
C ASP A 153 -2.44 -3.52 10.33
N ILE A 154 -3.55 -3.34 11.05
CA ILE A 154 -3.55 -3.12 12.50
C ILE A 154 -3.38 -4.44 13.25
N GLY A 155 -4.08 -5.50 12.87
CA GLY A 155 -4.03 -6.80 13.54
C GLY A 155 -3.04 -7.78 12.92
N GLY A 156 -2.90 -7.75 11.59
CA GLY A 156 -2.08 -8.68 10.84
C GLY A 156 -0.59 -8.51 11.09
N TYR A 157 -0.06 -7.30 11.18
CA TYR A 157 1.37 -7.10 11.48
C TYR A 157 1.77 -7.59 12.87
N PRO A 158 1.10 -7.23 13.99
CA PRO A 158 1.42 -7.78 15.30
C PRO A 158 1.32 -9.31 15.33
N LEU A 159 0.27 -9.88 14.71
CA LEU A 159 0.11 -11.33 14.59
C LEU A 159 1.28 -11.94 13.80
N ALA A 160 1.68 -11.34 12.69
CA ALA A 160 2.81 -11.79 11.89
C ALA A 160 4.12 -11.77 12.69
N GLY A 161 4.37 -10.71 13.47
CA GLY A 161 5.55 -10.62 14.34
C GLY A 161 5.57 -11.70 15.41
N LEU A 162 4.43 -11.99 16.01
CA LEU A 162 4.31 -13.08 16.99
C LEU A 162 4.50 -14.45 16.35
N VAL A 163 3.92 -14.70 15.17
CA VAL A 163 4.07 -15.95 14.44
C VAL A 163 5.54 -16.16 14.00
N VAL A 164 6.10 -15.17 13.30
CA VAL A 164 7.49 -15.28 12.78
C VAL A 164 8.49 -15.34 13.93
N GLY A 165 8.42 -14.43 14.90
CA GLY A 165 9.29 -14.41 16.06
C GLY A 165 9.13 -15.64 16.94
N GLY A 166 7.92 -16.17 17.08
CA GLY A 166 7.65 -17.42 17.79
C GLY A 166 8.29 -18.64 17.11
N LEU A 167 8.11 -18.78 15.79
CA LEU A 167 8.72 -19.86 15.01
C LEU A 167 10.24 -19.79 15.04
N VAL A 168 10.82 -18.61 14.84
CA VAL A 168 12.27 -18.39 14.92
C VAL A 168 12.80 -18.74 16.31
N SER A 169 12.08 -18.40 17.40
CA SER A 169 12.55 -18.69 18.76
C SER A 169 12.54 -20.18 19.12
N VAL A 170 11.61 -20.95 18.53
CA VAL A 170 11.47 -22.38 18.81
C VAL A 170 12.32 -23.24 17.89
N MET A 171 12.40 -22.87 16.60
CA MET A 171 13.01 -23.70 15.55
C MET A 171 14.40 -23.17 15.10
N GLY A 172 14.84 -22.02 15.62
CA GLY A 172 16.01 -21.29 15.13
C GLY A 172 15.67 -20.48 13.88
N SER A 173 16.54 -19.52 13.54
CA SER A 173 16.28 -18.56 12.46
C SER A 173 15.95 -19.24 11.14
N ARG A 174 16.78 -20.16 10.67
CA ARG A 174 16.61 -20.82 9.37
C ARG A 174 15.26 -21.55 9.26
N HIS A 175 15.06 -22.57 10.09
CA HIS A 175 13.85 -23.40 10.03
C HIS A 175 12.60 -22.61 10.46
N GLY A 176 12.74 -21.63 11.36
CA GLY A 176 11.66 -20.74 11.77
C GLY A 176 11.18 -19.85 10.62
N LEU A 177 12.09 -19.32 9.81
CA LEU A 177 11.73 -18.56 8.61
C LEU A 177 11.12 -19.44 7.53
N GLU A 178 11.70 -20.63 7.25
CA GLU A 178 11.09 -21.61 6.33
C GLU A 178 9.64 -21.92 6.73
N ALA A 179 9.41 -22.17 8.03
CA ALA A 179 8.07 -22.43 8.57
C ALA A 179 7.15 -21.20 8.45
N ALA A 180 7.66 -19.98 8.64
CA ALA A 180 6.89 -18.74 8.49
C ALA A 180 6.43 -18.54 7.04
N PHE A 181 7.29 -18.78 6.05
CA PHE A 181 6.89 -18.77 4.64
C PHE A 181 5.88 -19.86 4.31
N ALA A 182 6.01 -21.05 4.91
CA ALA A 182 5.01 -22.12 4.77
C ALA A 182 3.65 -21.73 5.36
N VAL A 183 3.62 -21.04 6.51
CA VAL A 183 2.39 -20.48 7.10
C VAL A 183 1.76 -19.43 6.18
N ALA A 184 2.55 -18.54 5.58
CA ALA A 184 2.07 -17.58 4.62
C ALA A 184 1.47 -18.26 3.37
N ALA A 185 2.15 -19.26 2.84
CA ALA A 185 1.67 -20.07 1.70
C ALA A 185 0.38 -20.81 2.03
N LEU A 186 0.27 -21.35 3.25
CA LEU A 186 -0.98 -21.98 3.74
C LEU A 186 -2.14 -20.98 3.72
N GLY A 187 -1.90 -19.71 4.08
CA GLY A 187 -2.91 -18.65 3.99
C GLY A 187 -3.48 -18.52 2.56
N TYR A 188 -2.62 -18.56 1.53
CA TYR A 188 -3.09 -18.53 0.14
C TYR A 188 -3.86 -19.80 -0.26
N VAL A 189 -3.42 -20.97 0.19
CA VAL A 189 -4.17 -22.22 -0.04
C VAL A 189 -5.55 -22.16 0.60
N VAL A 190 -5.64 -21.71 1.87
CA VAL A 190 -6.91 -21.56 2.57
C VAL A 190 -7.81 -20.54 1.88
N SER A 191 -7.27 -19.40 1.42
CA SER A 191 -8.00 -18.43 0.61
C SER A 191 -8.59 -19.07 -0.66
N ALA A 192 -7.79 -19.80 -1.41
CA ALA A 192 -8.22 -20.50 -2.61
C ALA A 192 -9.31 -21.55 -2.31
N LEU A 193 -9.19 -22.28 -1.20
CA LEU A 193 -10.20 -23.26 -0.76
C LEU A 193 -11.53 -22.59 -0.36
N ILE A 194 -11.49 -21.44 0.30
CA ILE A 194 -12.70 -20.65 0.62
C ILE A 194 -13.40 -20.18 -0.67
N LEU A 195 -12.64 -19.80 -1.70
CA LEU A 195 -13.16 -19.36 -2.99
C LEU A 195 -13.65 -20.54 -3.86
N TRP A 196 -13.19 -21.77 -3.61
CA TRP A 196 -13.50 -22.94 -4.45
C TRP A 196 -14.99 -23.22 -4.64
N PRO A 197 -15.86 -23.20 -3.60
CA PRO A 197 -17.30 -23.42 -3.77
C PRO A 197 -18.05 -22.20 -4.31
N LEU A 198 -17.39 -21.03 -4.44
CA LEU A 198 -18.02 -19.78 -4.82
C LEU A 198 -18.51 -19.86 -6.28
N ARG A 199 -19.79 -19.57 -6.51
CA ARG A 199 -20.37 -19.45 -7.86
C ARG A 199 -20.67 -17.97 -8.14
N LEU A 200 -19.92 -17.40 -9.08
CA LEU A 200 -20.17 -16.06 -9.60
C LEU A 200 -21.01 -16.11 -10.86
N PRO A 201 -21.87 -15.10 -11.10
CA PRO A 201 -22.58 -14.98 -12.36
C PRO A 201 -21.61 -14.91 -13.56
N PRO A 202 -22.02 -15.40 -14.74
CA PRO A 202 -21.19 -15.30 -15.94
C PRO A 202 -20.89 -13.83 -16.28
N LEU A 203 -19.70 -13.62 -16.85
CA LEU A 203 -19.25 -12.30 -17.29
C LEU A 203 -20.13 -11.76 -18.40
N VAL A 204 -20.63 -10.56 -18.24
CA VAL A 204 -21.09 -9.76 -19.38
C VAL A 204 -19.84 -9.08 -19.93
N VAL A 205 -19.33 -9.58 -21.06
CA VAL A 205 -18.13 -9.05 -21.71
C VAL A 205 -18.42 -7.59 -22.11
N GLY A 206 -17.81 -6.67 -21.39
CA GLY A 206 -17.86 -5.22 -21.70
C GLY A 206 -16.91 -4.89 -22.87
N SER A 207 -17.11 -3.70 -23.45
CA SER A 207 -16.46 -3.18 -24.65
C SER A 207 -14.93 -3.37 -24.69
N ASP A 208 -14.45 -3.66 -25.87
CA ASP A 208 -13.03 -3.84 -26.25
C ASP A 208 -12.17 -2.60 -25.89
N ARG A 209 -11.56 -2.58 -24.70
CA ARG A 209 -10.52 -1.60 -24.36
C ARG A 209 -9.21 -2.11 -24.95
N SER A 210 -8.82 -1.59 -26.11
CA SER A 210 -7.54 -1.91 -26.71
C SER A 210 -6.40 -1.15 -26.00
N VAL A 211 -5.21 -1.75 -25.95
CA VAL A 211 -3.99 -1.15 -25.38
C VAL A 211 -3.70 0.25 -26.02
N ARG A 212 -4.07 0.45 -27.29
CA ARG A 212 -3.96 1.76 -27.98
C ARG A 212 -4.82 2.85 -27.34
N VAL A 213 -6.00 2.49 -26.81
CA VAL A 213 -6.88 3.44 -26.11
C VAL A 213 -6.22 3.90 -24.82
N VAL A 214 -5.63 2.98 -24.07
CA VAL A 214 -4.91 3.28 -22.81
C VAL A 214 -3.75 4.25 -23.05
N TRP A 215 -2.93 4.02 -24.09
CA TRP A 215 -1.83 4.93 -24.45
C TRP A 215 -2.32 6.35 -24.84
N ARG A 216 -3.37 6.45 -25.64
CA ARG A 216 -3.95 7.74 -26.04
C ARG A 216 -4.54 8.48 -24.83
N GLU A 217 -5.11 7.74 -23.90
CA GLU A 217 -5.64 8.26 -22.66
C GLU A 217 -4.53 8.81 -21.75
N LEU A 218 -3.40 8.13 -21.65
CA LEU A 218 -2.23 8.59 -20.89
C LEU A 218 -1.69 9.93 -21.44
N VAL A 219 -1.50 10.04 -22.76
CA VAL A 219 -1.00 11.28 -23.39
C VAL A 219 -1.92 12.48 -23.11
N GLY A 220 -3.24 12.29 -23.17
CA GLY A 220 -4.22 13.35 -22.82
C GLY A 220 -4.12 13.78 -21.35
N GLY A 221 -3.83 12.83 -20.45
CA GLY A 221 -3.60 13.10 -19.04
C GLY A 221 -2.34 13.91 -18.76
N VAL A 222 -1.24 13.61 -19.49
CA VAL A 222 0.04 14.34 -19.36
C VAL A 222 -0.14 15.83 -19.68
N ARG A 223 -0.79 16.15 -20.80
CA ARG A 223 -1.00 17.54 -21.18
C ARG A 223 -1.80 18.30 -20.12
N PHE A 224 -2.90 17.73 -19.65
CA PHE A 224 -3.71 18.34 -18.59
C PHE A 224 -2.91 18.57 -17.30
N LEU A 225 -2.11 17.56 -16.87
CA LEU A 225 -1.30 17.67 -15.65
C LEU A 225 -0.23 18.78 -15.77
N VAL A 226 0.39 18.93 -16.94
CA VAL A 226 1.42 19.97 -17.18
C VAL A 226 0.79 21.35 -17.27
N ASP A 227 -0.36 21.48 -17.95
CA ASP A 227 -1.03 22.76 -18.20
C ASP A 227 -1.77 23.31 -16.98
N GLN A 228 -2.13 22.44 -16.00
CA GLN A 228 -2.83 22.84 -14.77
C GLN A 228 -1.86 22.98 -13.58
N PRO A 229 -1.46 24.21 -13.19
CA PRO A 229 -0.45 24.43 -12.15
C PRO A 229 -0.82 23.78 -10.80
N LEU A 230 -2.10 23.80 -10.44
CA LEU A 230 -2.60 23.23 -9.19
C LEU A 230 -2.46 21.71 -9.17
N VAL A 231 -2.88 21.01 -10.24
CA VAL A 231 -2.78 19.54 -10.33
C VAL A 231 -1.31 19.12 -10.35
N ARG A 232 -0.47 19.86 -11.08
CA ARG A 232 0.98 19.64 -11.13
C ARG A 232 1.63 19.76 -9.76
N THR A 233 1.41 20.89 -9.07
CA THR A 233 2.01 21.11 -7.74
C THR A 233 1.50 20.10 -6.71
N ASN A 234 0.21 19.80 -6.73
CA ASN A 234 -0.36 18.75 -5.86
C ASN A 234 0.26 17.37 -6.15
N THR A 235 0.45 17.00 -7.41
CA THR A 235 1.09 15.73 -7.79
C THR A 235 2.56 15.68 -7.35
N LEU A 236 3.30 16.78 -7.45
CA LEU A 236 4.68 16.89 -6.96
C LEU A 236 4.75 16.71 -5.44
N LEU A 237 3.87 17.36 -4.68
CA LEU A 237 3.79 17.20 -3.22
C LEU A 237 3.55 15.74 -2.83
N VAL A 238 2.61 15.07 -3.49
CA VAL A 238 2.32 13.67 -3.20
C VAL A 238 3.45 12.73 -3.66
N ALA A 239 4.13 13.06 -4.76
CA ALA A 239 5.32 12.32 -5.19
C ALA A 239 6.46 12.41 -4.16
N LEU A 240 6.67 13.56 -3.51
CA LEU A 240 7.61 13.69 -2.38
C LEU A 240 7.23 12.76 -1.23
N GLY A 241 5.94 12.71 -0.87
CA GLY A 241 5.45 11.77 0.15
C GLY A 241 5.68 10.30 -0.24
N ALA A 242 5.43 9.95 -1.51
CA ALA A 242 5.67 8.60 -2.02
C ALA A 242 7.18 8.24 -1.99
N ILE A 243 8.06 9.17 -2.35
CA ILE A 243 9.51 9.00 -2.25
C ILE A 243 9.92 8.77 -0.78
N ALA A 244 9.44 9.58 0.14
CA ALA A 244 9.80 9.45 1.55
C ALA A 244 9.34 8.11 2.14
N ILE A 245 8.12 7.65 1.82
CA ILE A 245 7.62 6.33 2.23
C ILE A 245 8.45 5.21 1.58
N GLY A 246 8.73 5.31 0.28
CA GLY A 246 9.55 4.32 -0.41
C GLY A 246 10.93 4.18 0.21
N MET A 247 11.60 5.31 0.50
CA MET A 247 12.90 5.29 1.19
C MET A 247 12.80 4.75 2.63
N ALA A 248 11.70 5.03 3.33
CA ALA A 248 11.50 4.59 4.71
C ALA A 248 11.34 3.06 4.84
N MET A 249 10.79 2.37 3.85
CA MET A 249 10.53 0.93 3.94
C MET A 249 11.79 0.08 4.23
N PRO A 250 12.89 0.16 3.43
CA PRO A 250 14.11 -0.57 3.75
C PRO A 250 14.80 -0.05 5.00
N LEU A 251 14.70 1.25 5.31
CA LEU A 251 15.24 1.83 6.53
C LEU A 251 14.58 1.26 7.79
N LEU A 252 13.25 1.00 7.76
CA LEU A 252 12.54 0.35 8.86
C LEU A 252 13.05 -1.06 9.13
N VAL A 253 13.45 -1.80 8.08
CA VAL A 253 14.07 -3.11 8.24
C VAL A 253 15.40 -2.96 9.01
N GLY A 254 16.32 -2.13 8.53
CA GLY A 254 17.60 -1.89 9.20
C GLY A 254 17.43 -1.37 10.64
N TYR A 255 16.52 -0.43 10.84
CA TYR A 255 16.20 0.12 12.15
C TYR A 255 15.68 -0.95 13.13
N ALA A 256 14.83 -1.87 12.68
CA ALA A 256 14.26 -2.92 13.52
C ALA A 256 15.30 -3.97 13.92
N TYR A 257 16.12 -4.41 12.96
CA TYR A 257 17.07 -5.50 13.17
C TYR A 257 18.43 -5.07 13.73
N ALA A 258 18.77 -3.77 13.71
CA ALA A 258 19.94 -3.23 14.39
C ALA A 258 19.76 -3.15 15.92
N ARG A 259 18.57 -3.39 16.45
CA ARG A 259 18.24 -3.30 17.88
C ARG A 259 18.42 -4.63 18.59
N PRO A 260 18.69 -4.62 19.92
CA PRO A 260 18.86 -5.85 20.72
C PRO A 260 17.54 -6.63 20.89
N GLU A 261 16.39 -5.99 20.71
CA GLU A 261 15.09 -6.65 20.72
C GLU A 261 14.93 -7.52 19.47
N ARG A 262 13.96 -8.44 19.49
CA ARG A 262 13.67 -9.30 18.33
C ARG A 262 13.25 -8.46 17.14
N GLY A 263 14.00 -8.49 16.07
CA GLY A 263 13.80 -7.66 14.87
C GLY A 263 12.42 -7.84 14.25
N GLU A 264 11.90 -9.09 14.20
CA GLU A 264 10.59 -9.41 13.64
C GLU A 264 9.46 -8.73 14.41
N VAL A 265 9.53 -8.77 15.74
CA VAL A 265 8.54 -8.13 16.61
C VAL A 265 8.64 -6.61 16.50
N THR A 266 9.86 -6.09 16.54
CA THR A 266 10.13 -4.64 16.38
C THR A 266 9.61 -4.13 15.03
N TYR A 267 9.95 -4.79 13.93
CA TYR A 267 9.46 -4.42 12.59
C TYR A 267 7.92 -4.45 12.50
N SER A 268 7.32 -5.47 13.10
CA SER A 268 5.85 -5.61 13.11
C SER A 268 5.17 -4.52 13.93
N LEU A 269 5.71 -4.16 15.10
CA LEU A 269 5.17 -3.07 15.93
C LEU A 269 5.31 -1.70 15.26
N LEU A 270 6.40 -1.45 14.55
CA LEU A 270 6.56 -0.22 13.76
C LEU A 270 5.51 -0.13 12.64
N ASN A 271 5.25 -1.23 11.92
CA ASN A 271 4.20 -1.27 10.89
C ASN A 271 2.79 -1.16 11.51
N PHE A 272 2.55 -1.76 12.68
CA PHE A 272 1.32 -1.56 13.45
C PHE A 272 1.09 -0.07 13.76
N GLY A 273 2.15 0.63 14.20
CA GLY A 273 2.09 2.07 14.42
C GLY A 273 1.62 2.82 13.17
N ILE A 274 2.22 2.52 12.00
CA ILE A 274 1.80 3.11 10.71
C ILE A 274 0.31 2.84 10.44
N GLY A 275 -0.16 1.61 10.64
CA GLY A 275 -1.56 1.23 10.42
C GLY A 275 -2.52 2.01 11.31
N VAL A 276 -2.27 2.05 12.62
CA VAL A 276 -3.08 2.80 13.60
C VAL A 276 -3.10 4.29 13.26
N GLY A 277 -1.93 4.86 12.96
CA GLY A 277 -1.81 6.26 12.58
C GLY A 277 -2.59 6.59 11.30
N SER A 278 -2.53 5.69 10.29
CA SER A 278 -3.29 5.86 9.05
C SER A 278 -4.79 5.90 9.29
N VAL A 279 -5.32 5.00 10.12
CA VAL A 279 -6.75 5.02 10.49
C VAL A 279 -7.10 6.32 11.22
N ALA A 280 -6.27 6.73 12.18
CA ALA A 280 -6.48 8.00 12.89
C ALA A 280 -6.47 9.21 11.93
N GLY A 281 -5.55 9.24 10.96
CA GLY A 281 -5.47 10.27 9.93
C GLY A 281 -6.72 10.32 9.03
N ALA A 282 -7.20 9.16 8.60
CA ALA A 282 -8.42 9.05 7.79
C ALA A 282 -9.66 9.55 8.55
N LEU A 283 -9.80 9.15 9.82
CA LEU A 283 -10.89 9.61 10.69
C LEU A 283 -10.82 11.12 10.94
N LEU A 284 -9.61 11.64 11.20
CA LEU A 284 -9.40 13.07 11.40
C LEU A 284 -9.84 13.87 10.17
N VAL A 285 -9.39 13.48 8.97
CA VAL A 285 -9.83 14.14 7.72
C VAL A 285 -11.34 14.06 7.54
N GLY A 286 -11.93 12.90 7.83
CA GLY A 286 -13.39 12.72 7.72
C GLY A 286 -14.23 13.58 8.66
N THR A 287 -13.68 13.95 9.83
CA THR A 287 -14.34 14.82 10.81
C THR A 287 -14.04 16.32 10.59
N LEU A 288 -12.93 16.64 9.93
CA LEU A 288 -12.56 18.02 9.63
C LEU A 288 -13.44 18.57 8.50
N ASN A 289 -14.40 19.39 8.83
CA ASN A 289 -15.18 20.18 7.85
C ASN A 289 -14.34 21.39 7.41
N THR A 290 -13.18 21.14 6.79
CA THR A 290 -12.28 22.21 6.38
C THR A 290 -12.32 22.43 4.86
N ARG A 291 -12.27 23.69 4.48
CA ARG A 291 -12.14 24.14 3.09
C ARG A 291 -10.66 24.26 2.66
N ARG A 292 -9.71 24.18 3.62
CA ARG A 292 -8.28 24.36 3.38
C ARG A 292 -7.57 23.04 3.04
N LEU A 293 -7.94 22.44 1.91
CA LEU A 293 -7.42 21.13 1.51
C LEU A 293 -5.92 21.16 1.23
N ALA A 294 -5.39 22.23 0.60
CA ALA A 294 -3.96 22.35 0.35
C ALA A 294 -3.15 22.49 1.64
N THR A 295 -3.68 23.24 2.61
CA THR A 295 -3.07 23.33 3.95
C THR A 295 -2.99 21.96 4.61
N LEU A 296 -4.02 21.11 4.49
CA LEU A 296 -3.99 19.73 5.02
C LEU A 296 -2.96 18.85 4.31
N VAL A 297 -2.79 18.98 2.99
CA VAL A 297 -1.75 18.27 2.25
C VAL A 297 -0.37 18.62 2.80
N VAL A 298 -0.08 19.90 2.94
CA VAL A 298 1.22 20.38 3.49
C VAL A 298 1.40 19.91 4.92
N LEU A 299 0.40 20.08 5.77
CA LEU A 299 0.46 19.66 7.19
C LEU A 299 0.70 18.15 7.30
N GLY A 300 0.00 17.34 6.50
CA GLY A 300 0.17 15.88 6.50
C GLY A 300 1.59 15.47 6.14
N LEU A 301 2.19 16.08 5.12
CA LEU A 301 3.58 15.81 4.73
C LEU A 301 4.58 16.26 5.81
N VAL A 302 4.34 17.41 6.46
CA VAL A 302 5.19 17.88 7.58
C VAL A 302 5.08 16.93 8.77
N VAL A 303 3.87 16.51 9.13
CA VAL A 303 3.63 15.53 10.21
C VAL A 303 4.32 14.21 9.90
N MET A 304 4.21 13.70 8.66
CA MET A 304 4.91 12.49 8.23
C MET A 304 6.44 12.66 8.31
N GLY A 305 6.96 13.78 7.81
CA GLY A 305 8.38 14.10 7.88
C GLY A 305 8.89 14.20 9.32
N THR A 306 8.10 14.75 10.24
CA THR A 306 8.42 14.83 11.68
C THR A 306 8.52 13.42 12.28
N GLY A 307 7.59 12.52 11.95
CA GLY A 307 7.65 11.12 12.37
C GLY A 307 8.93 10.43 11.91
N LEU A 308 9.28 10.59 10.62
CA LEU A 308 10.51 10.01 10.05
C LEU A 308 11.78 10.63 10.67
N THR A 309 11.83 11.95 10.82
CA THR A 309 12.97 12.63 11.47
C THR A 309 13.15 12.15 12.90
N GLY A 310 12.05 12.00 13.64
CA GLY A 310 12.07 11.51 15.02
C GLY A 310 12.64 10.09 15.14
N LEU A 311 12.34 9.19 14.18
CA LEU A 311 12.95 7.85 14.12
C LEU A 311 14.48 7.93 13.99
N GLY A 312 14.97 8.94 13.30
CA GLY A 312 16.41 9.17 13.12
C GLY A 312 17.17 9.50 14.39
N LEU A 313 16.47 9.87 15.47
CA LEU A 313 17.06 10.07 16.81
C LEU A 313 17.21 8.75 17.59
N GLU A 314 16.85 7.62 16.99
CA GLU A 314 16.93 6.27 17.55
C GLU A 314 16.28 6.11 18.93
N PRO A 315 15.03 6.60 19.11
CA PRO A 315 14.35 6.59 20.39
C PRO A 315 14.03 5.17 20.86
N PRO A 316 13.63 4.97 22.13
CA PRO A 316 13.12 3.69 22.62
C PRO A 316 11.95 3.18 21.74
N LEU A 317 11.79 1.86 21.67
CA LEU A 317 10.82 1.20 20.75
C LEU A 317 9.40 1.78 20.83
N TRP A 318 8.87 2.01 22.04
CA TRP A 318 7.53 2.56 22.21
C TRP A 318 7.36 3.97 21.62
N VAL A 319 8.41 4.82 21.69
CA VAL A 319 8.45 6.12 21.01
C VAL A 319 8.56 5.92 19.50
N GLY A 320 9.36 4.94 19.04
CA GLY A 320 9.46 4.57 17.63
C GLY A 320 8.10 4.18 17.06
N VAL A 321 7.30 3.38 17.78
CA VAL A 321 5.93 3.01 17.39
C VAL A 321 5.00 4.24 17.31
N MET A 322 5.11 5.19 18.25
CA MET A 322 4.35 6.44 18.18
C MET A 322 4.76 7.29 16.98
N LEU A 323 6.05 7.37 16.65
CA LEU A 323 6.56 8.14 15.51
C LEU A 323 6.17 7.50 14.17
N THR A 324 6.16 6.18 14.08
CA THR A 324 5.59 5.51 12.91
C THR A 324 4.08 5.72 12.83
N GLY A 325 3.38 5.80 13.97
CA GLY A 325 1.98 6.22 14.03
C GLY A 325 1.78 7.64 13.50
N LEU A 326 2.65 8.56 13.87
CA LEU A 326 2.65 9.93 13.35
C LEU A 326 2.91 9.94 11.83
N THR A 327 3.82 9.09 11.34
CA THR A 327 4.07 8.90 9.91
C THR A 327 2.82 8.42 9.17
N GLY A 328 2.12 7.41 9.69
CA GLY A 328 0.88 6.91 9.13
C GLY A 328 -0.26 7.93 9.14
N LEU A 329 -0.41 8.66 10.24
CA LEU A 329 -1.38 9.76 10.36
C LEU A 329 -1.12 10.82 9.29
N GLY A 330 0.11 11.30 9.17
CA GLY A 330 0.51 12.26 8.14
C GLY A 330 0.23 11.76 6.74
N ASN A 331 0.45 10.46 6.48
CA ASN A 331 0.21 9.83 5.18
C ASN A 331 -1.25 9.99 4.72
N LEU A 332 -2.23 9.68 5.54
CA LEU A 332 -3.65 9.80 5.14
C LEU A 332 -4.13 11.26 5.24
N LEU A 333 -3.54 12.06 6.13
CA LEU A 333 -3.82 13.48 6.25
C LEU A 333 -3.44 14.26 4.98
N PHE A 334 -2.40 13.84 4.23
CA PHE A 334 -2.07 14.48 2.94
C PHE A 334 -2.75 13.78 1.76
N LEU A 335 -2.88 12.46 1.78
CA LEU A 335 -3.33 11.69 0.61
C LEU A 335 -4.81 11.95 0.28
N ILE A 336 -5.70 11.93 1.29
CA ILE A 336 -7.15 12.10 1.09
C ILE A 336 -7.49 13.49 0.54
N PRO A 337 -7.02 14.62 1.14
CA PRO A 337 -7.28 15.96 0.58
C PRO A 337 -6.66 16.14 -0.81
N SER A 338 -5.48 15.55 -1.05
CA SER A 338 -4.82 15.60 -2.34
C SER A 338 -5.67 14.96 -3.46
N VAL A 339 -6.27 13.80 -3.19
CA VAL A 339 -7.21 13.15 -4.12
C VAL A 339 -8.41 14.04 -4.36
N THR A 340 -8.99 14.63 -3.30
CA THR A 340 -10.15 15.51 -3.36
C THR A 340 -9.87 16.77 -4.21
N ILE A 341 -8.71 17.42 -4.07
CA ILE A 341 -8.30 18.55 -4.90
C ILE A 341 -8.34 18.18 -6.38
N VAL A 342 -7.71 17.05 -6.75
CA VAL A 342 -7.66 16.61 -8.16
C VAL A 342 -9.05 16.29 -8.68
N GLN A 343 -9.91 15.66 -7.89
CA GLN A 343 -11.31 15.37 -8.26
C GLN A 343 -12.12 16.64 -8.53
N ARG A 344 -11.90 17.71 -7.78
CA ARG A 344 -12.63 18.98 -7.93
C ARG A 344 -12.21 19.77 -9.17
N VAL A 345 -10.94 19.69 -9.56
CA VAL A 345 -10.37 20.50 -10.67
C VAL A 345 -10.41 19.77 -12.01
N THR A 346 -10.48 18.44 -11.99
CA THR A 346 -10.38 17.64 -13.22
C THR A 346 -11.76 17.43 -13.85
N PRO A 347 -11.95 17.81 -15.13
CA PRO A 347 -13.18 17.51 -15.86
C PRO A 347 -13.48 16.00 -15.90
N ALA A 348 -14.76 15.63 -15.84
CA ALA A 348 -15.22 14.23 -15.74
C ALA A 348 -14.67 13.34 -16.88
N ASN A 349 -14.55 13.87 -18.10
CA ASN A 349 -14.01 13.16 -19.26
C ASN A 349 -12.48 12.93 -19.21
N LEU A 350 -11.75 13.62 -18.33
CA LEU A 350 -10.30 13.47 -18.14
C LEU A 350 -9.95 12.78 -16.82
N MET A 351 -10.92 12.59 -15.92
CA MET A 351 -10.71 12.07 -14.55
C MET A 351 -9.88 10.77 -14.55
N GLY A 352 -10.32 9.76 -15.31
CA GLY A 352 -9.62 8.48 -15.37
C GLY A 352 -8.17 8.60 -15.88
N ARG A 353 -7.94 9.48 -16.87
CA ARG A 353 -6.60 9.69 -17.46
C ARG A 353 -5.65 10.35 -16.49
N VAL A 354 -6.11 11.40 -15.80
CA VAL A 354 -5.31 12.13 -14.80
C VAL A 354 -4.97 11.23 -13.61
N PHE A 355 -5.94 10.45 -13.11
CA PHE A 355 -5.69 9.52 -12.00
C PHE A 355 -4.76 8.37 -12.39
N ALA A 356 -4.89 7.79 -13.60
CA ALA A 356 -4.00 6.75 -14.09
C ALA A 356 -2.54 7.26 -14.18
N LEU A 357 -2.35 8.43 -14.80
CA LEU A 357 -1.03 9.05 -14.92
C LEU A 357 -0.44 9.36 -13.54
N ARG A 358 -1.23 9.98 -12.66
CA ARG A 358 -0.82 10.30 -11.30
C ARG A 358 -0.40 9.05 -10.54
N SER A 359 -1.20 7.98 -10.58
CA SER A 359 -0.87 6.70 -9.94
C SER A 359 0.45 6.14 -10.48
N THR A 360 0.67 6.19 -11.80
CA THR A 360 1.93 5.75 -12.41
C THR A 360 3.12 6.55 -11.86
N ILE A 361 3.02 7.88 -11.79
CA ILE A 361 4.07 8.74 -11.22
C ILE A 361 4.36 8.36 -9.76
N LEU A 362 3.32 8.21 -8.94
CA LEU A 362 3.46 7.89 -7.52
C LEU A 362 4.06 6.51 -7.28
N PHE A 363 3.59 5.49 -8.00
CA PHE A 363 4.13 4.13 -7.88
C PHE A 363 5.58 4.06 -8.38
N THR A 364 5.89 4.71 -9.50
CA THR A 364 7.28 4.78 -9.99
C THR A 364 8.19 5.45 -8.98
N ALA A 365 7.77 6.58 -8.41
CA ALA A 365 8.53 7.31 -7.40
C ALA A 365 8.75 6.46 -6.14
N LEU A 366 7.70 5.81 -5.64
CA LEU A 366 7.76 4.94 -4.46
C LEU A 366 8.69 3.75 -4.69
N ILE A 367 8.53 3.05 -5.84
CA ILE A 367 9.31 1.85 -6.16
C ILE A 367 10.80 2.20 -6.34
N ALA A 368 11.11 3.25 -7.09
CA ALA A 368 12.48 3.70 -7.28
C ALA A 368 13.13 4.15 -5.95
N ALA A 369 12.35 4.80 -5.09
CA ALA A 369 12.82 5.27 -3.80
C ALA A 369 13.17 4.15 -2.81
N ASN A 370 12.60 2.94 -2.95
CA ASN A 370 13.00 1.80 -2.11
C ASN A 370 14.50 1.47 -2.29
N GLY A 371 14.99 1.41 -3.53
CA GLY A 371 16.40 1.16 -3.78
C GLY A 371 17.30 2.28 -3.24
N LEU A 372 16.91 3.54 -3.45
CA LEU A 372 17.64 4.71 -2.95
C LEU A 372 17.67 4.74 -1.41
N GLY A 373 16.55 4.44 -0.76
CA GLY A 373 16.46 4.40 0.69
C GLY A 373 17.35 3.34 1.30
N GLY A 374 17.37 2.15 0.69
CA GLY A 374 18.25 1.07 1.12
C GLY A 374 19.73 1.44 1.00
N TRP A 375 20.14 1.98 -0.17
CA TRP A 375 21.50 2.45 -0.39
C TRP A 375 21.89 3.54 0.62
N LEU A 376 21.04 4.53 0.86
CA LEU A 376 21.29 5.58 1.83
C LEU A 376 21.42 5.02 3.26
N GLY A 377 20.64 3.99 3.57
CA GLY A 377 20.69 3.31 4.86
C GLY A 377 22.00 2.56 5.09
N ASP A 378 22.50 1.86 4.09
CA ASP A 378 23.78 1.16 4.18
C ASP A 378 24.98 2.12 4.27
N ASP A 379 24.90 3.29 3.60
CA ASP A 379 25.96 4.31 3.60
C ASP A 379 26.01 5.13 4.91
N LEU A 380 24.87 5.58 5.41
CA LEU A 380 24.78 6.48 6.57
C LEU A 380 24.36 5.79 7.87
N GLY A 381 23.84 4.59 7.82
CA GLY A 381 23.08 3.95 8.88
C GLY A 381 21.63 4.39 8.91
N ALA A 382 20.72 3.52 9.41
CA ALA A 382 19.27 3.75 9.40
C ALA A 382 18.87 5.06 10.09
N GLY A 383 19.47 5.40 11.25
CA GLY A 383 19.15 6.61 12.01
C GLY A 383 19.43 7.88 11.21
N ARG A 384 20.67 8.05 10.69
CA ARG A 384 21.02 9.24 9.89
C ARG A 384 20.23 9.31 8.59
N ALA A 385 19.96 8.17 7.95
CA ALA A 385 19.14 8.11 6.74
C ALA A 385 17.71 8.61 7.03
N PHE A 386 17.10 8.22 8.15
CA PHE A 386 15.79 8.76 8.57
C PHE A 386 15.83 10.26 8.82
N LEU A 387 16.89 10.80 9.43
CA LEU A 387 17.05 12.25 9.60
C LEU A 387 17.07 12.97 8.25
N VAL A 388 17.83 12.45 7.27
CA VAL A 388 17.92 13.04 5.92
C VAL A 388 16.59 12.97 5.20
N VAL A 389 15.92 11.81 5.20
CA VAL A 389 14.65 11.61 4.50
C VAL A 389 13.54 12.46 5.11
N GLY A 390 13.41 12.45 6.45
CA GLY A 390 12.35 13.18 7.14
C GLY A 390 12.53 14.69 7.07
N SER A 391 13.74 15.21 7.36
CA SER A 391 14.02 16.65 7.26
C SER A 391 13.97 17.14 5.81
N GLY A 392 14.48 16.35 4.87
CA GLY A 392 14.39 16.64 3.44
C GLY A 392 12.93 16.76 2.97
N LEU A 393 12.05 15.85 3.41
CA LEU A 393 10.62 15.93 3.14
C LEU A 393 10.02 17.23 3.67
N ILE A 394 10.32 17.60 4.93
CA ILE A 394 9.80 18.85 5.53
C ILE A 394 10.28 20.06 4.74
N ILE A 395 11.59 20.17 4.47
CA ILE A 395 12.18 21.31 3.74
C ILE A 395 11.56 21.44 2.36
N MET A 396 11.51 20.35 1.58
CA MET A 396 10.95 20.37 0.24
C MET A 396 9.44 20.67 0.24
N THR A 397 8.70 20.15 1.22
CA THR A 397 7.27 20.46 1.40
C THR A 397 7.05 21.93 1.67
N VAL A 398 7.82 22.50 2.60
CA VAL A 398 7.75 23.95 2.91
C VAL A 398 8.11 24.78 1.68
N ALA A 399 9.19 24.43 0.97
CA ALA A 399 9.59 25.13 -0.26
C ALA A 399 8.49 25.12 -1.33
N LEU A 400 7.86 23.95 -1.59
CA LEU A 400 6.76 23.83 -2.56
C LEU A 400 5.47 24.53 -2.06
N SER A 401 5.24 24.61 -0.76
CA SER A 401 4.07 25.30 -0.20
C SER A 401 4.10 26.82 -0.43
N LEU A 402 5.28 27.39 -0.67
CA LEU A 402 5.43 28.81 -1.01
C LEU A 402 5.00 29.13 -2.45
N LEU A 403 4.85 28.13 -3.30
CA LEU A 403 4.39 28.34 -4.68
C LEU A 403 2.94 28.88 -4.70
N PRO A 404 2.65 29.86 -5.59
CA PRO A 404 1.30 30.46 -5.69
C PRO A 404 0.19 29.43 -5.93
N ALA A 405 0.50 28.37 -6.70
CA ALA A 405 -0.46 27.30 -7.01
C ALA A 405 -0.97 26.55 -5.78
N THR A 406 -0.15 26.38 -4.73
CA THR A 406 -0.57 25.74 -3.48
C THR A 406 -1.60 26.58 -2.74
N ARG A 407 -1.42 27.91 -2.73
CA ARG A 407 -2.36 28.85 -2.09
C ARG A 407 -3.68 29.00 -2.86
N GLN A 408 -3.66 28.83 -4.18
CA GLN A 408 -4.87 28.88 -5.01
C GLN A 408 -5.85 27.75 -4.66
N ALA A 409 -5.36 26.56 -4.26
CA ALA A 409 -6.22 25.43 -3.91
C ALA A 409 -7.15 25.74 -2.71
N ASP A 410 -6.68 26.50 -1.74
CA ASP A 410 -7.50 26.89 -0.59
C ASP A 410 -8.51 28.01 -0.93
N ARG A 411 -8.27 28.76 -2.02
CA ARG A 411 -9.18 29.82 -2.51
C ARG A 411 -10.26 29.31 -3.47
N LEU A 412 -10.11 28.10 -4.03
CA LEU A 412 -11.11 27.55 -4.95
C LEU A 412 -12.50 27.40 -4.30
N ASP A 413 -12.55 27.11 -3.00
CA ASP A 413 -13.81 26.99 -2.27
C ASP A 413 -14.49 28.36 -2.07
N ASP A 414 -13.70 29.43 -1.92
CA ASP A 414 -14.21 30.80 -1.79
C ASP A 414 -14.78 31.30 -3.12
N LEU A 415 -14.16 30.95 -4.25
CA LEU A 415 -14.59 31.35 -5.60
C LEU A 415 -15.85 30.59 -6.09
N MET A 416 -16.09 29.37 -5.61
CA MET A 416 -17.29 28.59 -5.97
C MET A 416 -18.53 28.96 -5.15
N LEU A 417 -18.40 29.83 -4.15
CA LEU A 417 -19.49 30.27 -3.28
C LEU A 417 -19.92 31.71 -3.55
N GLU A 418 -19.25 32.46 -4.43
CA GLU A 418 -19.80 33.72 -4.91
C GLU A 418 -21.01 33.37 -5.81
N PRO A 419 -22.26 33.68 -5.38
CA PRO A 419 -23.41 33.51 -6.26
C PRO A 419 -23.13 34.37 -7.50
N SER A 420 -23.13 33.72 -8.67
CA SER A 420 -23.20 34.42 -9.94
C SER A 420 -24.35 35.40 -9.87
N GLY A 421 -23.99 36.69 -9.60
CA GLY A 421 -24.93 37.81 -9.57
C GLY A 421 -25.57 38.06 -10.93
#